data_bb63eb097465450e0599a10614f882e7
#
_entry.id   bb63eb097465450e0599a10614f882e7
#
_cell.length_a   1.000
_cell.length_b   1.000
_cell.length_c   1.000
_cell.angle_alpha   90.00
_cell.angle_beta   90.00
_cell.angle_gamma   90.00
#
_symmetry.space_group_name_H-M   'P 1'
#
loop_
_entity.id
_entity.type
_entity.pdbx_description
1 polymer ?
#
loop_
_entity_poly.entity_id
_entity_poly.type
_entity_poly.pdbx_seq_one_letter_code
_entity_poly.pdbx_strand_id
1 'polypeptide(L)'
;MKKIPVYFIPLICTIFLCSCGNNTTTDAKKEADSVNTANVDSAKKADTMASQNSHMADLKPDAEFATAAADGGMLEVELGKLAVEKGVDPSIKKLGAMMVKDHSKANDELKAAAATKGIALPSALSDKCQKKLGELTGKTGPDFDKAYADLMVSDHKEDIDLFNKETEKGMDKDLSAWAKGKVPVLQHHLQMSENAKKTVNK
;
A
#
# COMPACT_ATOMS: atom_id res chain seq x y z
N MET A 1 46.96 50.79 16.50
CA MET A 1 46.90 49.70 15.53
C MET A 1 46.77 48.35 16.31
N LYS A 2 45.59 47.83 16.46
CA LYS A 2 45.34 46.56 17.19
C LYS A 2 45.32 45.42 16.17
N LYS A 3 46.23 44.44 16.33
CA LYS A 3 46.31 43.25 15.50
C LYS A 3 45.27 42.21 16.01
N ILE A 4 44.40 41.74 15.10
CA ILE A 4 43.41 40.69 15.36
C ILE A 4 44.06 39.33 15.05
N PRO A 5 44.06 38.35 15.96
CA PRO A 5 44.58 37.02 15.66
C PRO A 5 43.59 36.25 14.80
N VAL A 6 44.07 35.70 13.67
CA VAL A 6 43.34 34.77 12.81
C VAL A 6 43.46 33.38 13.42
N TYR A 7 42.33 32.83 13.90
CA TYR A 7 42.27 31.45 14.32
C TYR A 7 42.02 30.54 13.10
N PHE A 8 42.99 29.70 12.78
CA PHE A 8 42.86 28.59 11.86
C PHE A 8 42.05 27.50 12.53
N ILE A 9 40.82 27.23 12.05
CA ILE A 9 40.02 26.08 12.43
C ILE A 9 40.38 24.93 11.45
N PRO A 10 40.91 23.81 11.93
CA PRO A 10 41.14 22.67 11.05
C PRO A 10 39.81 22.05 10.65
N LEU A 11 39.56 22.01 9.35
CA LEU A 11 38.44 21.29 8.72
C LEU A 11 38.66 19.77 8.94
N ILE A 12 37.96 19.20 9.92
CA ILE A 12 37.92 17.75 10.09
C ILE A 12 37.06 17.18 8.99
N CYS A 13 37.74 16.64 7.96
CA CYS A 13 37.09 15.88 6.89
C CYS A 13 36.69 14.52 7.45
N THR A 14 35.43 14.38 7.93
CA THR A 14 34.86 13.08 8.27
C THR A 14 34.64 12.31 6.98
N ILE A 15 35.50 11.35 6.74
CA ILE A 15 35.34 10.36 5.67
C ILE A 15 34.13 9.50 6.05
N PHE A 16 32.98 9.77 5.40
CA PHE A 16 31.86 8.85 5.38
C PHE A 16 32.31 7.59 4.61
N LEU A 17 32.66 6.56 5.34
CA LEU A 17 32.79 5.22 4.76
C LEU A 17 31.41 4.83 4.25
N CYS A 18 31.22 4.98 2.93
CA CYS A 18 30.10 4.39 2.22
C CYS A 18 30.28 2.85 2.32
N SER A 19 29.63 2.26 3.31
CA SER A 19 29.49 0.81 3.41
C SER A 19 28.69 0.36 2.17
N CYS A 20 29.36 -0.24 1.21
CA CYS A 20 28.72 -1.02 0.17
C CYS A 20 28.04 -2.23 0.84
N GLY A 21 26.88 -2.00 1.44
CA GLY A 21 25.98 -3.05 1.87
C GLY A 21 25.28 -3.63 0.65
N ASN A 22 25.34 -4.94 0.55
CA ASN A 22 24.58 -5.79 -0.35
C ASN A 22 23.19 -5.21 -0.62
N ASN A 23 22.90 -4.90 -1.87
CA ASN A 23 21.61 -4.35 -2.28
C ASN A 23 20.55 -5.47 -2.34
N THR A 24 20.21 -6.01 -1.18
CA THR A 24 18.94 -6.74 -1.02
C THR A 24 17.87 -5.66 -0.94
N THR A 25 17.18 -5.40 -2.06
CA THR A 25 15.96 -4.59 -2.05
C THR A 25 15.00 -5.26 -1.09
N THR A 26 14.86 -4.69 0.10
CA THR A 26 13.91 -5.19 1.10
C THR A 26 12.52 -4.91 0.56
N ASP A 27 11.66 -5.93 0.54
CA ASP A 27 10.25 -5.80 0.16
C ASP A 27 9.59 -4.72 1.04
N ALA A 28 9.07 -3.67 0.43
CA ALA A 28 8.59 -2.47 1.12
C ALA A 28 7.42 -2.78 2.10
N LYS A 29 6.59 -3.78 1.76
CA LYS A 29 5.52 -4.23 2.66
C LYS A 29 6.11 -4.94 3.88
N LYS A 30 7.09 -5.82 3.70
CA LYS A 30 7.77 -6.51 4.82
C LYS A 30 8.50 -5.52 5.73
N GLU A 31 9.07 -4.46 5.17
CA GLU A 31 9.69 -3.38 5.95
C GLU A 31 8.65 -2.68 6.83
N ALA A 32 7.52 -2.27 6.27
CA ALA A 32 6.42 -1.66 7.02
C ALA A 32 5.88 -2.60 8.11
N ASP A 33 5.64 -3.88 7.79
CA ASP A 33 5.18 -4.90 8.75
C ASP A 33 6.20 -5.09 9.90
N SER A 34 7.50 -5.04 9.60
CA SER A 34 8.57 -5.14 10.60
C SER A 34 8.58 -3.93 11.55
N VAL A 35 8.41 -2.72 11.01
CA VAL A 35 8.30 -1.49 11.80
C VAL A 35 7.08 -1.55 12.72
N ASN A 36 5.92 -1.95 12.19
CA ASN A 36 4.68 -2.09 12.97
C ASN A 36 4.84 -3.13 14.07
N THR A 37 5.48 -4.27 13.79
CA THR A 37 5.76 -5.29 14.80
C THR A 37 6.67 -4.75 15.90
N ALA A 38 7.75 -4.03 15.57
CA ALA A 38 8.64 -3.41 16.53
C ALA A 38 7.95 -2.36 17.40
N ASN A 39 7.03 -1.57 16.83
CA ASN A 39 6.21 -0.60 17.57
C ASN A 39 5.31 -1.30 18.58
N VAL A 40 4.64 -2.37 18.19
CA VAL A 40 3.78 -3.20 19.06
C VAL A 40 4.59 -3.83 20.20
N ASP A 41 5.77 -4.42 19.92
CA ASP A 41 6.61 -5.06 20.91
C ASP A 41 7.21 -4.04 21.90
N SER A 42 7.55 -2.85 21.43
CA SER A 42 8.01 -1.74 22.27
C SER A 42 6.90 -1.26 23.21
N ALA A 43 5.67 -1.16 22.71
CA ALA A 43 4.50 -0.80 23.49
C ALA A 43 4.23 -1.83 24.61
N LYS A 44 4.31 -3.13 24.32
CA LYS A 44 4.16 -4.20 25.31
C LYS A 44 5.20 -4.14 26.42
N LYS A 45 6.47 -3.80 26.11
CA LYS A 45 7.52 -3.65 27.12
C LYS A 45 7.34 -2.43 28.01
N ALA A 46 6.74 -1.35 27.49
CA ALA A 46 6.49 -0.13 28.25
C ALA A 46 5.25 -0.23 29.15
N ASP A 47 4.40 -1.22 28.96
CA ASP A 47 3.11 -1.40 29.68
C ASP A 47 3.25 -1.79 31.17
N THR A 48 4.46 -1.93 31.67
CA THR A 48 4.68 -2.05 33.13
C THR A 48 4.47 -0.73 33.89
N MET A 49 4.25 0.41 33.20
CA MET A 49 4.17 1.74 33.83
C MET A 49 3.05 2.69 33.35
N ALA A 50 2.26 2.40 32.33
CA ALA A 50 1.20 3.32 31.89
C ALA A 50 0.12 2.70 30.99
N SER A 51 -1.13 2.91 31.37
CA SER A 51 -2.39 2.43 30.77
C SER A 51 -2.69 2.90 29.32
N GLN A 52 -1.81 3.65 28.68
CA GLN A 52 -2.01 4.14 27.29
C GLN A 52 -1.28 3.31 26.23
N ASN A 53 -0.37 2.42 26.65
CA ASN A 53 0.44 1.62 25.72
C ASN A 53 -0.19 0.26 25.35
N SER A 54 -1.20 -0.21 26.07
CA SER A 54 -1.90 -1.47 25.77
C SER A 54 -2.64 -1.40 24.43
N HIS A 55 -3.11 -0.22 24.03
CA HIS A 55 -3.83 -0.02 22.77
C HIS A 55 -2.98 -0.32 21.53
N MET A 56 -1.70 0.05 21.52
CA MET A 56 -0.79 -0.26 20.40
C MET A 56 -0.50 -1.76 20.25
N ALA A 57 -0.51 -2.50 21.35
CA ALA A 57 -0.25 -3.96 21.32
C ALA A 57 -1.38 -4.73 20.63
N ASP A 58 -2.60 -4.22 20.69
CA ASP A 58 -3.78 -4.84 20.11
C ASP A 58 -3.97 -4.48 18.61
N LEU A 59 -3.27 -3.44 18.12
CA LEU A 59 -3.39 -2.95 16.72
C LEU A 59 -2.62 -3.78 15.70
N LYS A 60 -1.98 -4.88 16.05
CA LYS A 60 -1.22 -5.69 15.08
C LYS A 60 -2.07 -6.17 13.91
N PRO A 61 -3.28 -6.73 14.11
CA PRO A 61 -4.15 -7.14 13.00
C PRO A 61 -4.54 -5.97 12.09
N ASP A 62 -4.85 -4.81 12.68
CA ASP A 62 -5.23 -3.59 11.95
C ASP A 62 -4.03 -3.05 11.14
N ALA A 63 -2.82 -3.12 11.67
CA ALA A 63 -1.60 -2.75 10.95
C ALA A 63 -1.33 -3.69 9.77
N GLU A 64 -1.52 -5.01 9.94
CA GLU A 64 -1.41 -6.00 8.86
C GLU A 64 -2.47 -5.76 7.76
N PHE A 65 -3.70 -5.41 8.15
CA PHE A 65 -4.73 -4.98 7.23
C PHE A 65 -4.30 -3.72 6.48
N ALA A 66 -3.88 -2.68 7.20
CA ALA A 66 -3.53 -1.39 6.61
C ALA A 66 -2.36 -1.51 5.60
N THR A 67 -1.32 -2.31 5.92
CA THR A 67 -0.20 -2.54 5.00
C THR A 67 -0.64 -3.32 3.76
N ALA A 68 -1.52 -4.32 3.90
CA ALA A 68 -2.04 -5.08 2.78
C ALA A 68 -2.95 -4.23 1.88
N ALA A 69 -3.86 -3.45 2.47
CA ALA A 69 -4.75 -2.56 1.74
C ALA A 69 -3.99 -1.44 1.00
N ALA A 70 -2.92 -0.90 1.60
CA ALA A 70 -2.07 0.09 0.95
C ALA A 70 -1.30 -0.49 -0.24
N ASP A 71 -0.74 -1.69 -0.10
CA ASP A 71 0.00 -2.38 -1.17
C ASP A 71 -0.92 -2.73 -2.35
N GLY A 72 -2.11 -3.31 -2.08
CA GLY A 72 -3.13 -3.59 -3.09
C GLY A 72 -3.63 -2.33 -3.78
N GLY A 73 -4.01 -1.31 -3.02
CA GLY A 73 -4.49 -0.06 -3.58
C GLY A 73 -3.47 0.68 -4.44
N MET A 74 -2.17 0.62 -4.10
CA MET A 74 -1.11 1.14 -4.97
C MET A 74 -1.00 0.34 -6.27
N LEU A 75 -1.08 -0.99 -6.20
CA LEU A 75 -1.07 -1.85 -7.38
C LEU A 75 -2.22 -1.52 -8.32
N GLU A 76 -3.44 -1.36 -7.79
CA GLU A 76 -4.64 -1.09 -8.59
C GLU A 76 -4.60 0.28 -9.28
N VAL A 77 -3.95 1.28 -8.64
CA VAL A 77 -3.68 2.57 -9.30
C VAL A 77 -2.73 2.39 -10.48
N GLU A 78 -1.63 1.65 -10.33
CA GLU A 78 -0.65 1.44 -11.41
C GLU A 78 -1.24 0.58 -12.54
N LEU A 79 -1.97 -0.49 -12.21
CA LEU A 79 -2.69 -1.31 -13.18
C LEU A 79 -3.79 -0.53 -13.90
N GLY A 80 -4.48 0.36 -13.19
CA GLY A 80 -5.48 1.25 -13.76
C GLY A 80 -4.88 2.22 -14.79
N LYS A 81 -3.71 2.79 -14.51
CA LYS A 81 -2.95 3.63 -15.46
C LYS A 81 -2.58 2.84 -16.71
N LEU A 82 -2.07 1.61 -16.55
CA LEU A 82 -1.77 0.74 -17.69
C LEU A 82 -3.02 0.42 -18.52
N ALA A 83 -4.17 0.20 -17.87
CA ALA A 83 -5.42 -0.08 -18.59
C ALA A 83 -5.92 1.12 -19.39
N VAL A 84 -5.76 2.33 -18.88
CA VAL A 84 -6.08 3.56 -19.64
C VAL A 84 -5.15 3.71 -20.84
N GLU A 85 -3.87 3.41 -20.69
CA GLU A 85 -2.86 3.54 -21.73
C GLU A 85 -2.98 2.43 -22.79
N LYS A 86 -2.95 1.16 -22.37
CA LYS A 86 -2.78 -0.01 -23.23
C LYS A 86 -4.08 -0.70 -23.62
N GLY A 87 -5.15 -0.54 -22.86
CA GLY A 87 -6.44 -1.19 -23.13
C GLY A 87 -6.94 -0.89 -24.53
N VAL A 88 -7.46 -1.88 -25.22
CA VAL A 88 -8.06 -1.75 -26.56
C VAL A 88 -9.57 -1.57 -26.43
N ASP A 89 -10.21 -2.39 -25.59
CA ASP A 89 -11.65 -2.31 -25.36
C ASP A 89 -11.98 -1.08 -24.49
N PRO A 90 -12.98 -0.28 -24.89
CA PRO A 90 -13.40 0.89 -24.11
C PRO A 90 -13.83 0.57 -22.67
N SER A 91 -14.34 -0.63 -22.40
CA SER A 91 -14.72 -1.06 -21.04
C SER A 91 -13.50 -1.21 -20.14
N ILE A 92 -12.37 -1.67 -20.66
CA ILE A 92 -11.09 -1.79 -19.95
C ILE A 92 -10.54 -0.41 -19.60
N LYS A 93 -10.53 0.53 -20.56
CA LYS A 93 -10.09 1.91 -20.29
C LYS A 93 -10.96 2.59 -19.24
N LYS A 94 -12.28 2.39 -19.31
CA LYS A 94 -13.23 2.94 -18.34
C LYS A 94 -13.01 2.34 -16.94
N LEU A 95 -12.82 1.02 -16.86
CA LEU A 95 -12.52 0.33 -15.62
C LEU A 95 -11.19 0.84 -15.02
N GLY A 96 -10.13 0.96 -15.84
CA GLY A 96 -8.84 1.50 -15.42
C GLY A 96 -8.94 2.92 -14.85
N ALA A 97 -9.66 3.81 -15.51
CA ALA A 97 -9.87 5.17 -15.03
C ALA A 97 -10.62 5.22 -13.68
N MET A 98 -11.58 4.31 -13.47
CA MET A 98 -12.28 4.16 -12.20
C MET A 98 -11.34 3.67 -11.10
N MET A 99 -10.50 2.66 -11.37
CA MET A 99 -9.49 2.17 -10.41
C MET A 99 -8.55 3.29 -9.98
N VAL A 100 -7.97 4.02 -10.93
CA VAL A 100 -7.08 5.15 -10.62
C VAL A 100 -7.76 6.16 -9.70
N LYS A 101 -8.98 6.57 -10.02
CA LYS A 101 -9.70 7.60 -9.26
C LYS A 101 -10.01 7.14 -7.83
N ASP A 102 -10.62 5.96 -7.71
CA ASP A 102 -11.22 5.54 -6.44
C ASP A 102 -10.16 4.97 -5.48
N HIS A 103 -9.16 4.22 -6.00
CA HIS A 103 -8.06 3.71 -5.18
C HIS A 103 -7.04 4.80 -4.81
N SER A 104 -6.78 5.81 -5.64
CA SER A 104 -5.96 6.97 -5.22
C SER A 104 -6.59 7.68 -4.02
N LYS A 105 -7.90 7.92 -4.07
CA LYS A 105 -8.63 8.53 -2.94
C LYS A 105 -8.59 7.64 -1.69
N ALA A 106 -8.81 6.33 -1.84
CA ALA A 106 -8.79 5.39 -0.72
C ALA A 106 -7.40 5.31 -0.09
N ASN A 107 -6.33 5.34 -0.89
CA ASN A 107 -4.94 5.34 -0.42
C ASN A 107 -4.61 6.60 0.40
N ASP A 108 -5.06 7.78 -0.04
CA ASP A 108 -4.86 9.02 0.70
C ASP A 108 -5.60 9.00 2.04
N GLU A 109 -6.84 8.50 2.07
CA GLU A 109 -7.62 8.35 3.29
C GLU A 109 -6.97 7.35 4.26
N LEU A 110 -6.51 6.20 3.77
CA LEU A 110 -5.81 5.19 4.58
C LEU A 110 -4.50 5.74 5.14
N LYS A 111 -3.73 6.47 4.32
CA LYS A 111 -2.49 7.12 4.75
C LYS A 111 -2.74 8.10 5.90
N ALA A 112 -3.79 8.91 5.81
CA ALA A 112 -4.15 9.83 6.87
C ALA A 112 -4.58 9.08 8.15
N ALA A 113 -5.40 8.03 8.03
CA ALA A 113 -5.83 7.22 9.17
C ALA A 113 -4.65 6.50 9.84
N ALA A 114 -3.78 5.86 9.07
CA ALA A 114 -2.60 5.15 9.57
C ALA A 114 -1.63 6.08 10.32
N ALA A 115 -1.41 7.29 9.81
CA ALA A 115 -0.53 8.28 10.43
C ALA A 115 -1.00 8.66 11.85
N THR A 116 -2.31 8.81 12.08
CA THR A 116 -2.85 9.14 13.40
C THR A 116 -2.67 8.02 14.42
N LYS A 117 -2.43 6.80 13.95
CA LYS A 117 -2.32 5.59 14.76
C LYS A 117 -0.88 5.08 14.87
N GLY A 118 0.08 5.78 14.26
CA GLY A 118 1.49 5.35 14.24
C GLY A 118 1.72 4.07 13.44
N ILE A 119 0.81 3.72 12.52
CA ILE A 119 0.94 2.57 11.64
C ILE A 119 1.78 2.98 10.43
N ALA A 120 2.91 2.28 10.21
CA ALA A 120 3.73 2.44 9.03
C ALA A 120 3.07 1.74 7.83
N LEU A 121 3.00 2.43 6.69
CA LEU A 121 2.54 1.88 5.43
C LEU A 121 3.71 1.65 4.47
N PRO A 122 3.62 0.70 3.52
CA PRO A 122 4.63 0.50 2.51
C PRO A 122 4.78 1.76 1.64
N SER A 123 6.02 2.12 1.33
CA SER A 123 6.37 3.29 0.49
C SER A 123 6.41 2.97 -1.00
N ALA A 124 6.39 1.68 -1.36
CA ALA A 124 6.41 1.15 -2.72
C ALA A 124 5.67 -0.18 -2.76
N LEU A 125 5.42 -0.69 -3.96
CA LEU A 125 4.82 -2.01 -4.16
C LEU A 125 5.71 -3.12 -3.57
N SER A 126 5.08 -4.11 -2.94
CA SER A 126 5.74 -5.37 -2.56
C SER A 126 6.25 -6.13 -3.78
N ASP A 127 7.18 -7.07 -3.57
CA ASP A 127 7.68 -7.96 -4.63
C ASP A 127 6.53 -8.72 -5.32
N LYS A 128 5.50 -9.14 -4.55
CA LYS A 128 4.29 -9.79 -5.06
C LYS A 128 3.53 -8.87 -6.02
N CYS A 129 3.30 -7.63 -5.62
CA CYS A 129 2.57 -6.65 -6.41
C CYS A 129 3.39 -6.19 -7.64
N GLN A 130 4.70 -6.00 -7.48
CA GLN A 130 5.59 -5.70 -8.61
C GLN A 130 5.57 -6.81 -9.67
N LYS A 131 5.55 -8.08 -9.26
CA LYS A 131 5.43 -9.22 -10.17
C LYS A 131 4.11 -9.18 -10.94
N LYS A 132 2.97 -8.99 -10.26
CA LYS A 132 1.65 -8.84 -10.92
C LYS A 132 1.66 -7.70 -11.94
N LEU A 133 2.20 -6.53 -11.57
CA LEU A 133 2.33 -5.37 -12.46
C LEU A 133 3.21 -5.70 -13.68
N GLY A 134 4.37 -6.35 -13.47
CA GLY A 134 5.29 -6.75 -14.53
C GLY A 134 4.66 -7.72 -15.54
N GLU A 135 3.88 -8.70 -15.06
CA GLU A 135 3.17 -9.67 -15.91
C GLU A 135 2.18 -8.98 -16.85
N LEU A 136 1.48 -7.91 -16.40
CA LEU A 136 0.59 -7.15 -17.26
C LEU A 136 1.33 -6.16 -18.17
N THR A 137 2.41 -5.57 -17.68
CA THR A 137 3.22 -4.62 -18.46
C THR A 137 3.75 -5.25 -19.74
N GLY A 138 4.07 -6.55 -19.72
CA GLY A 138 4.53 -7.29 -20.89
C GLY A 138 3.44 -7.63 -21.94
N LYS A 139 2.16 -7.41 -21.62
CA LYS A 139 1.04 -7.74 -22.51
C LYS A 139 0.58 -6.52 -23.30
N THR A 140 -0.07 -6.78 -24.45
CA THR A 140 -0.62 -5.76 -25.35
C THR A 140 -1.92 -6.25 -26.01
N GLY A 141 -2.70 -5.34 -26.55
CA GLY A 141 -3.90 -5.67 -27.31
C GLY A 141 -4.93 -6.46 -26.52
N PRO A 142 -5.67 -7.37 -27.17
CA PRO A 142 -6.70 -8.18 -26.51
C PRO A 142 -6.19 -9.07 -25.39
N ASP A 143 -4.91 -9.50 -25.44
CA ASP A 143 -4.30 -10.32 -24.36
C ASP A 143 -4.08 -9.49 -23.11
N PHE A 144 -3.78 -8.20 -23.24
CA PHE A 144 -3.75 -7.27 -22.10
C PHE A 144 -5.15 -7.12 -21.50
N ASP A 145 -6.15 -6.84 -22.33
CA ASP A 145 -7.53 -6.61 -21.89
C ASP A 145 -8.08 -7.80 -21.08
N LYS A 146 -7.88 -9.02 -21.58
CA LYS A 146 -8.29 -10.25 -20.89
C LYS A 146 -7.58 -10.44 -19.57
N ALA A 147 -6.25 -10.31 -19.58
CA ALA A 147 -5.44 -10.48 -18.37
C ALA A 147 -5.75 -9.43 -17.30
N TYR A 148 -5.96 -8.17 -17.70
CA TYR A 148 -6.36 -7.10 -16.81
C TYR A 148 -7.73 -7.37 -16.17
N ALA A 149 -8.73 -7.72 -16.97
CA ALA A 149 -10.06 -8.03 -16.46
C ALA A 149 -10.07 -9.23 -15.52
N ASP A 150 -9.31 -10.28 -15.84
CA ASP A 150 -9.17 -11.46 -14.98
C ASP A 150 -8.51 -11.12 -13.64
N LEU A 151 -7.45 -10.31 -13.67
CA LEU A 151 -6.75 -9.87 -12.47
C LEU A 151 -7.65 -9.00 -11.61
N MET A 152 -8.37 -8.03 -12.18
CA MET A 152 -9.28 -7.17 -11.43
C MET A 152 -10.41 -7.96 -10.75
N VAL A 153 -10.92 -9.02 -11.38
CA VAL A 153 -11.93 -9.90 -10.74
C VAL A 153 -11.33 -10.65 -9.55
N SER A 154 -10.10 -11.16 -9.66
CA SER A 154 -9.48 -11.91 -8.56
C SER A 154 -9.07 -11.00 -7.41
N ASP A 155 -8.44 -9.87 -7.70
CA ASP A 155 -7.97 -8.93 -6.69
C ASP A 155 -9.13 -8.35 -5.88
N HIS A 156 -10.21 -7.90 -6.54
CA HIS A 156 -11.36 -7.37 -5.82
C HIS A 156 -12.10 -8.39 -4.95
N LYS A 157 -12.05 -9.68 -5.29
CA LYS A 157 -12.55 -10.73 -4.38
C LYS A 157 -11.67 -10.85 -3.13
N GLU A 158 -10.34 -10.87 -3.31
CA GLU A 158 -9.39 -10.89 -2.20
C GLU A 158 -9.56 -9.66 -1.30
N ASP A 159 -9.74 -8.47 -1.91
CA ASP A 159 -9.94 -7.22 -1.17
C ASP A 159 -11.25 -7.18 -0.39
N ILE A 160 -12.36 -7.62 -1.00
CA ILE A 160 -13.64 -7.71 -0.30
C ILE A 160 -13.52 -8.59 0.94
N ASP A 161 -12.84 -9.73 0.83
CA ASP A 161 -12.61 -10.63 1.97
C ASP A 161 -11.72 -9.99 3.03
N LEU A 162 -10.64 -9.31 2.62
CA LEU A 162 -9.72 -8.58 3.50
C LEU A 162 -10.47 -7.46 4.28
N PHE A 163 -11.24 -6.65 3.58
CA PHE A 163 -11.98 -5.53 4.16
C PHE A 163 -13.14 -5.98 5.05
N ASN A 164 -13.84 -7.07 4.69
CA ASN A 164 -14.86 -7.67 5.55
C ASN A 164 -14.24 -8.21 6.85
N LYS A 165 -13.07 -8.87 6.76
CA LYS A 165 -12.36 -9.35 7.94
C LYS A 165 -11.99 -8.21 8.89
N GLU A 166 -11.52 -7.08 8.35
CA GLU A 166 -11.23 -5.89 9.15
C GLU A 166 -12.50 -5.32 9.80
N THR A 167 -13.59 -5.25 9.04
CA THR A 167 -14.89 -4.79 9.56
C THR A 167 -15.39 -5.65 10.73
N GLU A 168 -15.14 -6.95 10.71
CA GLU A 168 -15.62 -7.91 11.72
C GLU A 168 -14.67 -8.07 12.90
N LYS A 169 -13.36 -7.99 12.68
CA LYS A 169 -12.31 -8.41 13.63
C LYS A 169 -11.30 -7.32 13.96
N GLY A 170 -11.34 -6.16 13.27
CA GLY A 170 -10.47 -5.03 13.55
C GLY A 170 -10.67 -4.51 14.97
N MET A 171 -9.59 -4.17 15.64
CA MET A 171 -9.59 -3.66 17.00
C MET A 171 -9.74 -2.13 17.03
N ASP A 172 -9.24 -1.47 15.98
CA ASP A 172 -9.39 -0.03 15.80
C ASP A 172 -10.72 0.32 15.12
N LYS A 173 -11.58 1.03 15.86
CA LYS A 173 -12.93 1.36 15.40
C LYS A 173 -12.96 2.26 14.17
N ASP A 174 -11.97 3.16 14.02
CA ASP A 174 -11.93 4.09 12.88
C ASP A 174 -11.48 3.36 11.62
N LEU A 175 -10.47 2.48 11.70
CA LEU A 175 -10.05 1.64 10.58
C LEU A 175 -11.14 0.66 10.16
N SER A 176 -11.80 0.00 11.12
CA SER A 176 -12.92 -0.89 10.84
C SER A 176 -14.10 -0.15 10.20
N ALA A 177 -14.41 1.08 10.67
CA ALA A 177 -15.46 1.91 10.06
C ALA A 177 -15.07 2.37 8.65
N TRP A 178 -13.82 2.76 8.44
CA TRP A 178 -13.30 3.10 7.12
C TRP A 178 -13.36 1.89 6.17
N ALA A 179 -12.90 0.72 6.59
CA ALA A 179 -12.98 -0.52 5.81
C ALA A 179 -14.41 -0.85 5.43
N LYS A 180 -15.34 -0.78 6.38
CA LYS A 180 -16.77 -1.00 6.14
C LYS A 180 -17.33 -0.06 5.07
N GLY A 181 -16.91 1.21 5.09
CA GLY A 181 -17.32 2.20 4.09
C GLY A 181 -16.78 1.91 2.68
N LYS A 182 -15.70 1.14 2.55
CA LYS A 182 -15.10 0.79 1.25
C LYS A 182 -15.69 -0.48 0.63
N VAL A 183 -16.22 -1.40 1.42
CA VAL A 183 -16.81 -2.66 0.90
C VAL A 183 -17.81 -2.44 -0.25
N PRO A 184 -18.77 -1.51 -0.19
CA PRO A 184 -19.70 -1.28 -1.31
C PRO A 184 -19.00 -0.80 -2.59
N VAL A 185 -17.92 -0.01 -2.47
CA VAL A 185 -17.13 0.47 -3.61
C VAL A 185 -16.39 -0.71 -4.25
N LEU A 186 -15.74 -1.57 -3.46
CA LEU A 186 -15.06 -2.78 -3.94
C LEU A 186 -16.03 -3.75 -4.61
N GLN A 187 -17.24 -3.92 -4.07
CA GLN A 187 -18.30 -4.73 -4.69
C GLN A 187 -18.73 -4.16 -6.06
N HIS A 188 -18.85 -2.84 -6.16
CA HIS A 188 -19.13 -2.19 -7.44
C HIS A 188 -17.99 -2.40 -8.44
N HIS A 189 -16.74 -2.26 -8.01
CA HIS A 189 -15.56 -2.53 -8.84
C HIS A 189 -15.53 -3.98 -9.32
N LEU A 190 -15.81 -4.95 -8.45
CA LEU A 190 -15.91 -6.37 -8.81
C LEU A 190 -16.96 -6.58 -9.91
N GLN A 191 -18.16 -6.01 -9.74
CA GLN A 191 -19.22 -6.12 -10.75
C GLN A 191 -18.78 -5.53 -12.10
N MET A 192 -18.13 -4.36 -12.10
CA MET A 192 -17.61 -3.74 -13.31
C MET A 192 -16.50 -4.56 -13.96
N SER A 193 -15.63 -5.16 -13.15
CA SER A 193 -14.57 -6.07 -13.61
C SER A 193 -15.14 -7.34 -14.27
N GLU A 194 -16.17 -7.94 -13.66
CA GLU A 194 -16.87 -9.09 -14.24
C GLU A 194 -17.57 -8.75 -15.55
N ASN A 195 -18.15 -7.56 -15.67
CA ASN A 195 -18.77 -7.09 -16.90
C ASN A 195 -17.73 -6.86 -18.01
N ALA A 196 -16.60 -6.22 -17.66
CA ALA A 196 -15.48 -6.03 -18.59
C ALA A 196 -14.93 -7.39 -19.06
N LYS A 197 -14.71 -8.34 -18.12
CA LYS A 197 -14.28 -9.70 -18.45
C LYS A 197 -15.23 -10.40 -19.42
N LYS A 198 -16.55 -10.31 -19.23
CA LYS A 198 -17.54 -10.86 -20.16
C LYS A 198 -17.47 -10.22 -21.54
N THR A 199 -17.12 -8.94 -21.62
CA THR A 199 -17.01 -8.20 -22.89
C THR A 199 -15.77 -8.64 -23.68
N VAL A 200 -14.60 -8.73 -23.05
CA VAL A 200 -13.34 -9.03 -23.72
C VAL A 200 -13.12 -10.53 -24.00
N ASN A 201 -13.97 -11.41 -23.49
CA ASN A 201 -13.94 -12.86 -23.74
C ASN A 201 -14.98 -13.33 -24.79
N LYS A 202 -15.66 -12.40 -25.46
CA LYS A 202 -16.52 -12.71 -26.61
C LYS A 202 -15.71 -12.83 -27.88
#